data_c9efb480eaf5f94ba3e3166f4d57fb57
#
_entry.id   c9efb480eaf5f94ba3e3166f4d57fb57
#
_cell.length_a   1.000
_cell.length_b   1.000
_cell.length_c   1.000
_cell.angle_alpha   90.00
_cell.angle_beta   90.00
_cell.angle_gamma   90.00
#
_symmetry.space_group_name_H-M   'P 1'
#
loop_
_entity.id
_entity.type
_entity.pdbx_description
1 polymer ?
#
loop_
_entity_poly.entity_id
_entity_poly.type
_entity_poly.pdbx_seq_one_letter_code
_entity_poly.pdbx_strand_id
1 'polypeptide(L)'
;MSKSAQRTFPVSWEELHRNAKALAWRLLDIGPFTGIVAVTRGGLVPAAIVARELEMRLVDTFCVATYDDRSIGAPTILKGIEGDGTGLLIIDDLVDTGVTARLVRSHLPKAHFATIYAKPAGRPLVDTFITEVSQDTWILFPWDVELQFAQPIARRRD
;
A
#
# COMPACT_ATOMS: atom_id res chain seq x y z
N MET A 1 3.58 20.46 27.05
CA MET A 1 3.00 19.29 26.37
C MET A 1 4.13 18.49 25.75
N SER A 2 4.41 17.33 26.28
CA SER A 2 5.39 16.44 25.68
C SER A 2 4.83 15.95 24.34
N LYS A 3 5.55 16.18 23.24
CA LYS A 3 5.32 15.45 22.00
C LYS A 3 5.51 13.97 22.36
N SER A 4 4.44 13.20 22.37
CA SER A 4 4.56 11.75 22.47
C SER A 4 5.50 11.30 21.36
N ALA A 5 6.59 10.65 21.73
CA ALA A 5 7.53 10.14 20.75
C ALA A 5 6.76 9.21 19.81
N GLN A 6 6.71 9.56 18.53
CA GLN A 6 6.06 8.75 17.53
C GLN A 6 6.72 7.37 17.51
N ARG A 7 5.93 6.33 17.71
CA ARG A 7 6.43 4.96 17.63
C ARG A 7 6.81 4.66 16.20
N THR A 8 7.99 4.10 16.02
CA THR A 8 8.45 3.64 14.71
C THR A 8 8.43 2.11 14.65
N PHE A 9 8.05 1.58 13.50
CA PHE A 9 8.04 0.15 13.22
C PHE A 9 8.86 -0.10 11.96
N PRO A 10 10.16 -0.45 12.11
CA PRO A 10 11.00 -0.73 10.94
C PRO A 10 10.68 -2.09 10.35
N VAL A 11 10.60 -2.15 9.03
CA VAL A 11 10.37 -3.35 8.25
C VAL A 11 11.60 -3.62 7.39
N SER A 12 12.20 -4.79 7.54
CA SER A 12 13.31 -5.24 6.69
C SER A 12 12.81 -5.75 5.33
N TRP A 13 13.71 -5.85 4.34
CA TRP A 13 13.39 -6.47 3.06
C TRP A 13 12.91 -7.92 3.22
N GLU A 14 13.53 -8.68 4.11
CA GLU A 14 13.13 -10.07 4.40
C GLU A 14 11.73 -10.14 4.99
N GLU A 15 11.42 -9.27 5.93
CA GLU A 15 10.11 -9.20 6.57
C GLU A 15 9.02 -8.77 5.58
N LEU A 16 9.29 -7.77 4.75
CA LEU A 16 8.39 -7.35 3.69
C LEU A 16 8.10 -8.49 2.72
N HIS A 17 9.13 -9.18 2.25
CA HIS A 17 8.99 -10.31 1.34
C HIS A 17 8.14 -11.43 1.95
N ARG A 18 8.44 -11.80 3.20
CA ARG A 18 7.68 -12.81 3.94
C ARG A 18 6.21 -12.42 4.09
N ASN A 19 5.92 -11.19 4.46
CA ASN A 19 4.56 -10.70 4.65
C ASN A 19 3.80 -10.57 3.32
N ALA A 20 4.47 -10.17 2.26
CA ALA A 20 3.87 -10.15 0.92
C ALA A 20 3.53 -11.56 0.42
N LYS A 21 4.36 -12.55 0.71
CA LYS A 21 4.06 -13.96 0.43
C LYS A 21 2.89 -14.48 1.29
N ALA A 22 2.84 -14.09 2.56
CA ALA A 22 1.70 -14.42 3.42
C ALA A 22 0.40 -13.82 2.88
N LEU A 23 0.45 -12.61 2.35
CA LEU A 23 -0.68 -11.99 1.68
C LEU A 23 -1.11 -12.79 0.44
N ALA A 24 -0.16 -13.19 -0.39
CA ALA A 24 -0.45 -14.03 -1.56
C ALA A 24 -1.13 -15.35 -1.18
N TRP A 25 -0.71 -16.00 -0.10
CA TRP A 25 -1.35 -17.20 0.43
C TRP A 25 -2.83 -16.96 0.78
N ARG A 26 -3.14 -15.86 1.44
CA ARG A 26 -4.54 -15.52 1.76
C ARG A 26 -5.36 -15.23 0.51
N LEU A 27 -4.75 -14.59 -0.48
CA LEU A 27 -5.43 -14.19 -1.71
C LEU A 27 -5.66 -15.36 -2.66
N LEU A 28 -4.87 -16.41 -2.56
CA LEU A 28 -4.99 -17.60 -3.40
C LEU A 28 -6.38 -18.25 -3.30
N ASP A 29 -6.96 -18.30 -2.11
CA ASP A 29 -8.27 -18.89 -1.87
C ASP A 29 -9.43 -17.94 -2.21
N ILE A 30 -9.15 -16.65 -2.37
CA ILE A 30 -10.15 -15.63 -2.65
C ILE A 30 -10.34 -15.46 -4.16
N GLY A 31 -9.25 -15.62 -4.93
CA GLY A 31 -9.26 -15.50 -6.39
C GLY A 31 -10.12 -16.54 -7.10
N PRO A 32 -10.01 -16.67 -8.44
CA PRO A 32 -8.97 -16.03 -9.25
C PRO A 32 -9.22 -14.55 -9.53
N PHE A 33 -8.10 -13.85 -9.81
CA PHE A 33 -8.13 -12.46 -10.26
C PHE A 33 -7.65 -12.38 -11.71
N THR A 34 -8.10 -11.36 -12.44
CA THR A 34 -7.71 -11.14 -13.84
C THR A 34 -6.52 -10.21 -13.98
N GLY A 35 -6.25 -9.39 -12.99
CA GLY A 35 -5.13 -8.46 -13.00
C GLY A 35 -4.87 -7.88 -11.61
N ILE A 36 -3.66 -7.40 -11.41
CA ILE A 36 -3.26 -6.65 -10.21
C ILE A 36 -3.15 -5.18 -10.55
N VAL A 37 -3.61 -4.34 -9.63
CA VAL A 37 -3.44 -2.90 -9.68
C VAL A 37 -2.62 -2.47 -8.47
N ALA A 38 -1.40 -2.03 -8.69
CA ALA A 38 -0.55 -1.46 -7.65
C ALA A 38 -0.88 0.01 -7.42
N VAL A 39 -1.16 0.37 -6.19
CA VAL A 39 -1.29 1.79 -5.81
C VAL A 39 0.11 2.36 -5.64
N THR A 40 0.50 3.28 -6.48
CA THR A 40 1.87 3.78 -6.48
C THR A 40 2.05 4.91 -5.47
N ARG A 41 3.23 4.99 -4.91
CA ARG A 41 4.41 4.12 -5.11
C ARG A 41 4.46 2.91 -4.18
N GLY A 42 3.90 3.02 -2.98
CA GLY A 42 4.05 2.03 -1.91
C GLY A 42 3.64 0.60 -2.27
N GLY A 43 2.66 0.45 -3.14
CA GLY A 43 2.18 -0.85 -3.58
C GLY A 43 3.02 -1.55 -4.65
N LEU A 44 4.02 -0.88 -5.24
CA LEU A 44 4.79 -1.43 -6.36
C LEU A 44 5.56 -2.70 -5.98
N VAL A 45 6.34 -2.67 -4.92
CA VAL A 45 7.13 -3.84 -4.48
C VAL A 45 6.23 -4.96 -3.97
N PRO A 46 5.26 -4.71 -3.08
CA PRO A 46 4.28 -5.73 -2.69
C PRO A 46 3.56 -6.37 -3.87
N ALA A 47 3.11 -5.58 -4.84
CA ALA A 47 2.41 -6.07 -6.02
C ALA A 47 3.30 -6.98 -6.88
N ALA A 48 4.58 -6.65 -7.05
CA ALA A 48 5.53 -7.49 -7.77
C ALA A 48 5.70 -8.87 -7.12
N ILE A 49 5.78 -8.92 -5.80
CA ILE A 49 5.92 -10.17 -5.06
C ILE A 49 4.63 -11.00 -5.16
N VAL A 50 3.48 -10.37 -4.91
CA VAL A 50 2.17 -11.05 -4.99
C VAL A 50 1.91 -11.55 -6.41
N ALA A 51 2.21 -10.77 -7.43
CA ALA A 51 2.04 -11.15 -8.82
C ALA A 51 2.84 -12.40 -9.17
N ARG A 52 4.09 -12.47 -8.72
CA ARG A 52 4.92 -13.66 -8.90
C ARG A 52 4.33 -14.88 -8.21
N GLU A 53 3.91 -14.75 -6.96
CA GLU A 53 3.39 -15.87 -6.18
C GLU A 53 2.03 -16.38 -6.67
N LEU A 54 1.19 -15.50 -7.22
CA LEU A 54 -0.08 -15.86 -7.83
C LEU A 54 0.02 -16.18 -9.34
N GLU A 55 1.23 -16.16 -9.88
CA GLU A 55 1.49 -16.35 -11.33
C GLU A 55 0.68 -15.40 -12.22
N MET A 56 0.52 -14.17 -11.79
CA MET A 56 -0.21 -13.13 -12.53
C MET A 56 0.78 -12.25 -13.30
N ARG A 57 0.50 -12.04 -14.57
CA ARG A 57 1.36 -11.23 -15.45
C ARG A 57 0.81 -9.85 -15.76
N LEU A 58 -0.49 -9.67 -15.65
CA LEU A 58 -1.10 -8.36 -15.82
C LEU A 58 -0.99 -7.58 -14.51
N VAL A 59 -0.09 -6.63 -14.47
CA VAL A 59 0.11 -5.70 -13.36
C VAL A 59 0.03 -4.28 -13.91
N ASP A 60 -1.00 -3.56 -13.51
CA ASP A 60 -1.22 -2.18 -13.85
C ASP A 60 -1.03 -1.30 -12.60
N THR A 61 -1.11 0.00 -12.75
CA THR A 61 -0.90 0.96 -11.67
C THR A 61 -2.06 1.93 -11.54
N PHE A 62 -2.37 2.28 -10.30
CA PHE A 62 -3.22 3.41 -9.95
C PHE A 62 -2.35 4.45 -9.26
N CYS A 63 -2.06 5.56 -9.96
CA CYS A 63 -1.09 6.54 -9.49
C CYS A 63 -1.79 7.67 -8.76
N VAL A 64 -1.49 7.80 -7.48
CA VAL A 64 -2.03 8.84 -6.60
C VAL A 64 -0.89 9.68 -6.07
N ALA A 65 -1.05 11.00 -6.12
CA ALA A 65 -0.15 11.93 -5.45
C ALA A 65 -0.85 12.55 -4.25
N THR A 66 -0.16 12.50 -3.12
CA THR A 66 -0.50 13.29 -1.94
C THR A 66 0.52 14.39 -1.82
N TYR A 67 0.06 15.63 -1.90
CA TYR A 67 0.93 16.78 -1.73
C TYR A 67 1.04 17.07 -0.24
N ASP A 68 2.24 16.82 0.30
CA ASP A 68 2.66 17.10 1.66
C ASP A 68 1.98 16.25 2.76
N ASP A 69 2.78 15.65 3.62
CA ASP A 69 2.35 14.87 4.80
C ASP A 69 1.53 15.70 5.81
N ARG A 70 1.39 16.97 5.58
CA ARG A 70 0.73 17.94 6.47
C ARG A 70 -0.43 18.67 5.82
N SER A 71 -0.63 18.56 4.52
CA SER A 71 -1.74 19.22 3.87
C SER A 71 -3.02 18.39 4.00
N ILE A 72 -4.07 19.04 4.45
CA ILE A 72 -5.44 18.54 4.48
C ILE A 72 -6.01 18.47 3.05
N GLY A 73 -5.15 18.36 2.03
CA GLY A 73 -5.53 18.27 0.64
C GLY A 73 -5.99 16.87 0.25
N ALA A 74 -7.05 16.80 -0.55
CA ALA A 74 -7.46 15.55 -1.16
C ALA A 74 -6.33 15.01 -2.07
N PRO A 75 -6.09 13.69 -2.07
CA PRO A 75 -5.12 13.09 -2.99
C PRO A 75 -5.56 13.33 -4.44
N THR A 76 -4.57 13.52 -5.33
CA THR A 76 -4.80 13.72 -6.76
C THR A 76 -4.53 12.44 -7.52
N ILE A 77 -5.43 12.05 -8.41
CA ILE A 77 -5.21 10.92 -9.31
C ILE A 77 -4.38 11.41 -10.50
N LEU A 78 -3.20 10.82 -10.67
CA LEU A 78 -2.33 11.06 -11.83
C LEU A 78 -2.61 10.08 -12.96
N LYS A 79 -2.97 8.86 -12.64
CA LYS A 79 -3.35 7.81 -13.57
C LYS A 79 -4.36 6.89 -12.90
N GLY A 80 -5.52 6.71 -13.50
CA GLY A 80 -6.55 5.79 -13.05
C GLY A 80 -6.58 4.50 -13.84
N ILE A 81 -7.59 3.69 -13.54
CA ILE A 81 -7.93 2.44 -14.22
C ILE A 81 -9.35 2.57 -14.72
N GLU A 82 -9.59 2.14 -15.95
CA GLU A 82 -10.95 2.10 -16.51
C GLU A 82 -11.78 0.95 -15.92
N GLY A 83 -13.09 1.14 -15.89
CA GLY A 83 -14.03 0.15 -15.37
C GLY A 83 -14.31 0.29 -13.88
N ASP A 84 -14.98 -0.70 -13.32
CA ASP A 84 -15.43 -0.71 -11.93
C ASP A 84 -14.56 -1.58 -10.99
N GLY A 85 -13.53 -2.21 -11.54
CA GLY A 85 -12.61 -3.06 -10.80
C GLY A 85 -13.01 -4.53 -10.72
N THR A 86 -14.06 -4.94 -11.39
CA THR A 86 -14.48 -6.36 -11.40
C THR A 86 -13.32 -7.27 -11.81
N GLY A 87 -13.00 -8.25 -10.97
CA GLY A 87 -11.92 -9.21 -11.20
C GLY A 87 -10.52 -8.68 -10.86
N LEU A 88 -10.37 -7.42 -10.52
CA LEU A 88 -9.07 -6.83 -10.18
C LEU A 88 -8.72 -6.99 -8.70
N LEU A 89 -7.43 -7.16 -8.46
CA LEU A 89 -6.82 -7.15 -7.13
C LEU A 89 -6.00 -5.87 -6.96
N ILE A 90 -6.41 -5.02 -6.05
CA ILE A 90 -5.66 -3.81 -5.69
C ILE A 90 -4.67 -4.16 -4.59
N ILE A 91 -3.42 -3.77 -4.74
CA ILE A 91 -2.35 -3.95 -3.75
C ILE A 91 -1.76 -2.61 -3.36
N ASP A 92 -1.68 -2.37 -2.06
CA ASP A 92 -0.90 -1.29 -1.47
C ASP A 92 -0.06 -1.83 -0.30
N ASP A 93 0.90 -1.05 0.18
CA ASP A 93 1.73 -1.44 1.32
C ASP A 93 0.99 -1.32 2.64
N LEU A 94 0.24 -0.25 2.81
CA LEU A 94 -0.39 0.17 4.05
C LEU A 94 -1.69 0.89 3.78
N VAL A 95 -2.70 0.65 4.60
CA VAL A 95 -3.82 1.57 4.75
C VAL A 95 -3.69 2.28 6.10
N ASP A 96 -3.51 3.60 6.07
CA ASP A 96 -3.32 4.44 7.27
C ASP A 96 -4.63 5.07 7.72
N THR A 97 -4.90 6.30 7.34
CA THR A 97 -6.18 6.98 7.63
C THR A 97 -7.30 6.53 6.71
N GLY A 98 -6.95 5.95 5.57
CA GLY A 98 -7.89 5.48 4.56
C GLY A 98 -8.23 6.51 3.47
N VAL A 99 -7.59 7.67 3.46
CA VAL A 99 -7.86 8.71 2.45
C VAL A 99 -7.59 8.21 1.04
N THR A 100 -6.41 7.63 0.80
CA THR A 100 -6.06 7.04 -0.49
C THR A 100 -6.93 5.84 -0.82
N ALA A 101 -7.15 4.95 0.13
CA ALA A 101 -7.97 3.76 -0.07
C ALA A 101 -9.41 4.11 -0.44
N ARG A 102 -9.98 5.13 0.21
CA ARG A 102 -11.34 5.60 -0.10
C ARG A 102 -11.44 6.14 -1.52
N LEU A 103 -10.44 6.91 -1.95
CA LEU A 103 -10.37 7.42 -3.32
C LEU A 103 -10.29 6.29 -4.35
N VAL A 104 -9.38 5.35 -4.16
CA VAL A 104 -9.20 4.20 -5.07
C VAL A 104 -10.46 3.35 -5.10
N ARG A 105 -11.07 3.09 -3.95
CA ARG A 105 -12.33 2.34 -3.83
C ARG A 105 -13.48 3.01 -4.57
N SER A 106 -13.56 4.35 -4.54
CA SER A 106 -14.60 5.08 -5.24
C SER A 106 -14.54 4.91 -6.75
N HIS A 107 -13.34 4.66 -7.29
CA HIS A 107 -13.13 4.41 -8.73
C HIS A 107 -13.23 2.94 -9.11
N LEU A 108 -12.83 2.05 -8.21
CA LEU A 108 -12.82 0.60 -8.43
C LEU A 108 -13.61 -0.12 -7.34
N PRO A 109 -14.92 0.13 -7.24
CA PRO A 109 -15.73 -0.35 -6.11
C PRO A 109 -15.88 -1.86 -6.05
N LYS A 110 -15.69 -2.57 -7.17
CA LYS A 110 -15.83 -4.04 -7.24
C LYS A 110 -14.50 -4.79 -7.18
N ALA A 111 -13.37 -4.08 -7.07
CA ALA A 111 -12.08 -4.71 -6.89
C ALA A 111 -11.91 -5.24 -5.45
N HIS A 112 -11.12 -6.29 -5.31
CA HIS A 112 -10.64 -6.74 -4.00
C HIS A 112 -9.43 -5.91 -3.61
N PHE A 113 -9.45 -5.30 -2.42
CA PHE A 113 -8.37 -4.43 -1.95
C PHE A 113 -7.58 -5.13 -0.84
N ALA A 114 -6.28 -5.27 -1.03
CA ALA A 114 -5.39 -5.91 -0.09
C ALA A 114 -4.17 -5.04 0.22
N THR A 115 -3.76 -5.05 1.48
CA THR A 115 -2.55 -4.38 1.97
C THR A 115 -1.74 -5.32 2.84
N ILE A 116 -0.46 -5.04 3.01
CA ILE A 116 0.36 -5.78 3.97
C ILE A 116 0.02 -5.35 5.39
N TYR A 117 -0.01 -4.04 5.61
CA TYR A 117 -0.30 -3.44 6.91
C TYR A 117 -1.61 -2.68 6.89
N ALA A 118 -2.29 -2.65 8.03
CA ALA A 118 -3.49 -1.84 8.22
C ALA A 118 -3.45 -1.16 9.59
N LYS A 119 -3.88 0.09 9.62
CA LYS A 119 -4.15 0.82 10.85
C LYS A 119 -5.65 0.90 11.10
N PRO A 120 -6.10 1.07 12.35
CA PRO A 120 -7.52 0.99 12.70
C PRO A 120 -8.44 1.90 11.88
N ALA A 121 -8.02 3.13 11.58
CA ALA A 121 -8.84 4.07 10.81
C ALA A 121 -9.05 3.65 9.35
N GLY A 122 -8.05 3.03 8.74
CA GLY A 122 -8.11 2.59 7.33
C GLY A 122 -8.60 1.16 7.14
N ARG A 123 -8.51 0.33 8.16
CA ARG A 123 -8.85 -1.10 8.10
C ARG A 123 -10.21 -1.40 7.46
N PRO A 124 -11.30 -0.67 7.74
CA PRO A 124 -12.60 -0.95 7.13
C PRO A 124 -12.65 -0.79 5.61
N LEU A 125 -11.66 -0.13 5.01
CA LEU A 125 -11.60 0.15 3.57
C LEU A 125 -10.87 -0.93 2.77
N VAL A 126 -10.20 -1.88 3.42
CA VAL A 126 -9.52 -3.00 2.77
C VAL A 126 -10.19 -4.32 3.10
N ASP A 127 -10.10 -5.26 2.18
CA ASP A 127 -10.73 -6.57 2.31
C ASP A 127 -9.80 -7.59 2.97
N THR A 128 -8.51 -7.48 2.72
CA THR A 128 -7.49 -8.41 3.23
C THR A 128 -6.24 -7.64 3.64
N PHE A 129 -5.69 -7.97 4.79
CA PHE A 129 -4.39 -7.47 5.25
C PHE A 129 -3.69 -8.53 6.10
N ILE A 130 -2.40 -8.32 6.39
CA ILE A 130 -1.60 -9.29 7.16
C ILE A 130 -1.42 -8.83 8.61
N THR A 131 -0.92 -7.62 8.82
CA THR A 131 -0.54 -7.13 10.15
C THR A 131 -1.23 -5.82 10.47
N GLU A 132 -1.92 -5.77 11.59
CA GLU A 132 -2.47 -4.52 12.14
C GLU A 132 -1.43 -3.85 13.03
N VAL A 133 -1.25 -2.54 12.84
CA VAL A 133 -0.41 -1.70 13.69
C VAL A 133 -1.24 -0.54 14.24
N SER A 134 -0.82 0.02 15.38
CA SER A 134 -1.54 1.13 16.00
C SER A 134 -1.53 2.39 15.12
N GLN A 135 -2.56 3.22 15.26
CA GLN A 135 -2.72 4.42 14.44
C GLN A 135 -1.56 5.42 14.60
N ASP A 136 -0.95 5.48 15.76
CA ASP A 136 0.16 6.37 16.09
C ASP A 136 1.55 5.82 15.68
N THR A 137 1.59 4.66 15.06
CA THR A 137 2.84 4.02 14.62
C THR A 137 3.23 4.52 13.23
N TRP A 138 4.50 4.90 13.08
CA TRP A 138 5.10 5.19 11.78
C TRP A 138 5.83 3.94 11.27
N ILE A 139 5.39 3.40 10.14
CA ILE A 139 6.06 2.27 9.51
C ILE A 139 7.20 2.79 8.64
N LEU A 140 8.42 2.28 8.90
CA LEU A 140 9.59 2.53 8.07
C LEU A 140 9.76 1.33 7.13
N PHE A 141 9.36 1.51 5.89
CA PHE A 141 9.53 0.48 4.87
C PHE A 141 11.00 0.39 4.44
N PRO A 142 11.43 -0.77 3.90
CA PRO A 142 12.85 -0.95 3.55
C PRO A 142 13.35 0.01 2.46
N TRP A 143 12.47 0.53 1.61
CA TRP A 143 12.82 1.56 0.63
C TRP A 143 12.91 2.98 1.21
N ASP A 144 12.49 3.19 2.46
CA ASP A 144 12.57 4.49 3.14
C ASP A 144 13.88 4.69 3.89
N VAL A 145 14.65 3.63 4.12
CA VAL A 145 15.78 3.63 5.04
C VAL A 145 17.03 3.02 4.40
N GLU A 146 18.18 3.51 4.88
CA GLU A 146 19.49 2.84 4.79
C GLU A 146 19.86 2.37 6.20
N LEU A 147 20.85 2.97 6.84
CA LEU A 147 21.08 2.78 8.28
C LEU A 147 20.12 3.60 9.14
N GLN A 148 19.57 4.64 8.55
CA GLN A 148 18.54 5.53 9.09
C GLN A 148 17.67 6.03 7.95
N PHE A 149 16.64 6.80 8.26
CA PHE A 149 15.85 7.43 7.21
C PHE A 149 16.75 8.18 6.24
N ALA A 150 16.66 7.84 4.95
CA ALA A 150 17.42 8.45 3.87
C ALA A 150 16.52 9.27 2.97
N GLN A 151 16.90 10.53 2.76
CA GLN A 151 16.19 11.36 1.79
C GLN A 151 16.41 10.84 0.37
N PRO A 152 15.41 10.96 -0.51
CA PRO A 152 15.57 10.67 -1.92
C PRO A 152 16.78 11.42 -2.54
N ILE A 153 17.50 10.75 -3.41
CA ILE A 153 18.70 11.30 -4.06
C ILE A 153 18.41 12.64 -4.75
N ALA A 154 17.22 12.79 -5.34
CA ALA A 154 16.82 14.02 -6.01
C ALA A 154 16.81 15.25 -5.09
N ARG A 155 16.63 15.05 -3.78
CA ARG A 155 16.66 16.13 -2.77
C ARG A 155 18.06 16.42 -2.23
N ARG A 156 19.08 15.65 -2.62
CA ARG A 156 20.46 15.79 -2.13
C ARG A 156 21.33 16.74 -2.97
N ARG A 157 20.77 17.33 -4.02
CA ARG A 157 21.51 18.16 -4.99
C ARG A 157 21.44 19.67 -4.71
N ASP A 158 20.85 20.07 -3.59
CA ASP A 158 20.79 21.48 -3.16
C ASP A 158 21.88 21.79 -2.15
#